data_773e68a41c41df6b348413b71c106931
#
_entry.id   773e68a41c41df6b348413b71c106931
#
_cell.length_a   1.000
_cell.length_b   1.000
_cell.length_c   1.000
_cell.angle_alpha   90.00
_cell.angle_beta   90.00
_cell.angle_gamma   90.00
#
_symmetry.space_group_name_H-M   'P 1'
#
loop_
_entity.id
_entity.type
_entity.pdbx_description
1 polymer ?
#
loop_
_entity_poly.entity_id
_entity_poly.type
_entity_poly.pdbx_seq_one_letter_code
_entity_poly.pdbx_strand_id
1 'polypeptide(L)'
;MKKVLAVGVLALIGYGAFAMARAQQAPAKAPGREISSLQLQQEIPVPNVMGRLDHMSSDSKRRLLFASALGNNTAEVIDTFAGRVVHEITGLSEPQGILYVPDFNKVVIANAESGKVNIYDGTTYELRKTLDFSPDPDNIRWDPTSKLVVLGYGEDDGGIAFIDPQKEEQVGKVLKTGGHPESFQVEASGNHIFVNCPDAGNIVESIDRKTGEVTKWPLKGLRGNFPTALDEKDHRLFTVTRKPPMLVVLDTQTGKEVARLRTSGDSDDLFFDASRKRIYVAGGQASISVYEMSDPDHYSLVERIPTTIGARTAYFFASRDLFYLGVPAKEGQPAQMWTFGPQE
;
A
#
# COMPACT_ATOMS: atom_id res chain seq x y z
N MET A 1 -63.15 75.46 -32.93
CA MET A 1 -62.65 75.44 -34.30
C MET A 1 -61.69 74.28 -34.44
N LYS A 2 -61.78 73.57 -35.56
CA LYS A 2 -61.04 72.45 -36.08
C LYS A 2 -61.37 71.02 -35.52
N LYS A 3 -62.16 70.35 -36.32
CA LYS A 3 -62.51 68.96 -36.35
C LYS A 3 -61.28 68.15 -36.74
N VAL A 4 -61.06 67.01 -36.11
CA VAL A 4 -60.20 65.98 -36.66
C VAL A 4 -60.98 64.64 -36.64
N LEU A 5 -61.06 64.02 -37.82
CA LEU A 5 -61.66 62.73 -38.09
C LEU A 5 -60.84 61.59 -37.49
N ALA A 6 -61.56 60.67 -36.90
CA ALA A 6 -60.97 59.40 -36.54
C ALA A 6 -61.31 58.35 -37.66
N VAL A 7 -60.28 57.77 -38.23
CA VAL A 7 -60.35 56.60 -39.12
C VAL A 7 -60.11 55.34 -38.32
N GLY A 8 -61.10 54.48 -38.23
CA GLY A 8 -60.95 53.12 -37.62
C GLY A 8 -60.30 52.15 -38.55
N VAL A 9 -59.31 51.44 -38.06
CA VAL A 9 -58.71 50.28 -38.70
C VAL A 9 -59.11 49.06 -37.90
N LEU A 10 -59.90 48.16 -38.50
CA LEU A 10 -60.19 46.85 -37.98
C LEU A 10 -58.95 45.98 -38.19
N ALA A 11 -58.33 45.51 -37.09
CA ALA A 11 -57.33 44.46 -37.15
C ALA A 11 -57.96 43.12 -36.81
N LEU A 12 -57.95 42.19 -37.79
CA LEU A 12 -58.27 40.74 -37.63
C LEU A 12 -57.17 40.07 -36.87
N ILE A 13 -57.46 39.61 -35.64
CA ILE A 13 -56.52 38.73 -34.87
C ILE A 13 -56.79 37.29 -35.25
N GLY A 14 -55.87 36.69 -36.06
CA GLY A 14 -55.84 35.26 -36.31
C GLY A 14 -55.28 34.52 -35.10
N TYR A 15 -56.05 33.63 -34.49
CA TYR A 15 -55.59 32.71 -33.47
C TYR A 15 -54.80 31.57 -34.15
N GLY A 16 -53.47 31.66 -34.12
CA GLY A 16 -52.59 30.53 -34.47
C GLY A 16 -52.38 29.68 -33.23
N ALA A 17 -52.97 28.49 -33.18
CA ALA A 17 -52.69 27.51 -32.13
C ALA A 17 -51.26 26.91 -32.33
N PHE A 18 -50.32 27.39 -31.49
CA PHE A 18 -49.02 26.76 -31.35
C PHE A 18 -49.17 25.50 -30.47
N ALA A 19 -49.20 24.33 -31.07
CA ALA A 19 -49.01 23.05 -30.35
C ALA A 19 -47.57 22.94 -29.91
N MET A 20 -47.28 23.25 -28.64
CA MET A 20 -45.98 22.88 -28.02
C MET A 20 -45.93 21.39 -27.84
N ALA A 21 -45.14 20.71 -28.68
CA ALA A 21 -44.74 19.33 -28.46
C ALA A 21 -43.86 19.32 -27.19
N ARG A 22 -44.42 18.84 -26.06
CA ARG A 22 -43.66 18.48 -24.88
C ARG A 22 -42.79 17.26 -25.28
N ALA A 23 -41.49 17.48 -25.49
CA ALA A 23 -40.53 16.39 -25.52
C ALA A 23 -40.61 15.68 -24.17
N GLN A 24 -41.14 14.46 -24.15
CA GLN A 24 -41.01 13.57 -23.00
C GLN A 24 -39.50 13.25 -22.82
N GLN A 25 -38.92 13.94 -21.83
CA GLN A 25 -37.60 13.50 -21.32
C GLN A 25 -37.78 12.09 -20.79
N ALA A 26 -37.03 11.15 -21.38
CA ALA A 26 -36.91 9.82 -20.82
C ALA A 26 -36.49 9.93 -19.33
N PRO A 27 -37.04 9.09 -18.43
CA PRO A 27 -36.68 9.15 -17.03
C PRO A 27 -35.15 8.98 -16.93
N ALA A 28 -34.50 9.92 -16.24
CA ALA A 28 -33.09 9.82 -15.92
C ALA A 28 -32.90 8.46 -15.22
N LYS A 29 -31.97 7.64 -15.76
CA LYS A 29 -31.58 6.38 -15.18
C LYS A 29 -31.17 6.70 -13.72
N ALA A 30 -31.85 6.10 -12.74
CA ALA A 30 -31.46 6.25 -11.34
C ALA A 30 -29.97 5.99 -11.24
N PRO A 31 -29.18 6.80 -10.51
CA PRO A 31 -27.76 6.54 -10.35
C PRO A 31 -27.65 5.15 -9.75
N GLY A 32 -27.12 4.19 -10.53
CA GLY A 32 -26.74 2.90 -10.03
C GLY A 32 -25.84 3.20 -8.83
N ARG A 33 -26.04 2.53 -7.71
CA ARG A 33 -25.16 2.61 -6.55
C ARG A 33 -23.80 2.16 -7.07
N GLU A 34 -22.88 3.09 -7.29
CA GLU A 34 -21.53 2.74 -7.66
C GLU A 34 -21.00 1.86 -6.54
N ILE A 35 -20.64 0.63 -6.88
CA ILE A 35 -20.06 -0.31 -5.92
C ILE A 35 -18.65 0.20 -5.68
N SER A 36 -18.30 0.46 -4.40
CA SER A 36 -16.95 0.89 -4.03
C SER A 36 -15.93 -0.16 -4.45
N SER A 37 -14.77 0.30 -4.94
CA SER A 37 -13.67 -0.58 -5.38
C SER A 37 -13.15 -1.51 -4.29
N LEU A 38 -13.28 -1.12 -3.02
CA LEU A 38 -13.03 -1.94 -1.83
C LEU A 38 -14.23 -1.84 -0.91
N GLN A 39 -14.84 -2.96 -0.58
CA GLN A 39 -15.97 -3.02 0.34
C GLN A 39 -15.52 -3.49 1.72
N LEU A 40 -15.76 -2.67 2.76
CA LEU A 40 -15.50 -3.06 4.15
C LEU A 40 -16.35 -4.27 4.51
N GLN A 41 -15.69 -5.34 4.95
CA GLN A 41 -16.32 -6.62 5.31
C GLN A 41 -16.32 -6.86 6.81
N GLN A 42 -15.22 -6.49 7.49
CA GLN A 42 -15.06 -6.78 8.92
C GLN A 42 -14.15 -5.75 9.59
N GLU A 43 -14.42 -5.44 10.83
CA GLU A 43 -13.55 -4.69 11.74
C GLU A 43 -13.15 -5.63 12.88
N ILE A 44 -11.90 -6.08 12.89
CA ILE A 44 -11.37 -7.01 13.90
C ILE A 44 -10.71 -6.20 15.01
N PRO A 45 -11.20 -6.29 16.26
CA PRO A 45 -10.55 -5.60 17.38
C PRO A 45 -9.17 -6.19 17.69
N VAL A 46 -8.22 -5.31 18.00
CA VAL A 46 -6.86 -5.65 18.47
C VAL A 46 -6.69 -5.03 19.87
N PRO A 47 -7.28 -5.65 20.91
CA PRO A 47 -7.63 -4.98 22.17
C PRO A 47 -6.45 -4.53 23.02
N ASN A 48 -5.28 -5.17 22.89
CA ASN A 48 -4.10 -4.86 23.68
C ASN A 48 -3.17 -3.84 23.04
N VAL A 49 -3.45 -3.40 21.81
CA VAL A 49 -2.62 -2.45 21.09
C VAL A 49 -3.10 -1.03 21.30
N MET A 50 -2.22 -0.21 21.89
CA MET A 50 -2.50 1.19 22.24
C MET A 50 -1.89 2.18 21.25
N GLY A 51 -1.09 1.73 20.31
CA GLY A 51 -0.42 2.56 19.31
C GLY A 51 -0.84 2.24 17.89
N ARG A 52 0.07 2.44 16.96
CA ARG A 52 -0.12 2.06 15.56
C ARG A 52 0.27 0.61 15.32
N LEU A 53 -0.42 0.01 14.36
CA LEU A 53 0.03 -1.20 13.69
C LEU A 53 0.98 -0.82 12.55
N ASP A 54 1.92 -1.68 12.25
CA ASP A 54 2.87 -1.51 11.17
C ASP A 54 2.73 -2.63 10.13
N HIS A 55 3.82 -3.10 9.54
CA HIS A 55 3.75 -4.08 8.45
C HIS A 55 3.10 -5.41 8.86
N MET A 56 2.63 -6.13 7.86
CA MET A 56 1.84 -7.34 8.02
C MET A 56 2.30 -8.43 7.07
N SER A 57 2.03 -9.67 7.47
CA SER A 57 2.23 -10.87 6.65
C SER A 57 1.17 -11.91 6.96
N SER A 58 1.01 -12.94 6.12
CA SER A 58 -0.07 -13.90 6.32
C SER A 58 0.33 -15.35 6.14
N ASP A 59 -0.33 -16.23 6.90
CA ASP A 59 -0.40 -17.67 6.62
C ASP A 59 -1.73 -17.98 5.94
N SER A 60 -1.68 -18.22 4.64
CA SER A 60 -2.88 -18.52 3.85
C SER A 60 -3.56 -19.82 4.25
N LYS A 61 -2.80 -20.81 4.70
CA LYS A 61 -3.34 -22.14 5.05
C LYS A 61 -4.12 -22.09 6.35
N ARG A 62 -3.57 -21.43 7.37
CA ARG A 62 -4.20 -21.31 8.70
C ARG A 62 -5.12 -20.10 8.82
N ARG A 63 -5.18 -19.22 7.81
CA ARG A 63 -5.95 -17.95 7.82
C ARG A 63 -5.48 -17.01 8.91
N LEU A 64 -4.20 -16.97 9.16
CA LEU A 64 -3.60 -16.08 10.14
C LEU A 64 -3.01 -14.85 9.44
N LEU A 65 -3.21 -13.70 10.05
CA LEU A 65 -2.52 -12.47 9.75
C LEU A 65 -1.58 -12.14 10.90
N PHE A 66 -0.33 -11.88 10.59
CA PHE A 66 0.67 -11.39 11.52
C PHE A 66 0.81 -9.89 11.32
N ALA A 67 0.73 -9.11 12.39
CA ALA A 67 0.84 -7.66 12.32
C ALA A 67 1.79 -7.15 13.39
N SER A 68 2.79 -6.38 13.00
CA SER A 68 3.65 -5.65 13.94
C SER A 68 2.84 -4.57 14.64
N ALA A 69 2.83 -4.58 15.97
CA ALA A 69 2.22 -3.54 16.80
C ALA A 69 3.34 -2.63 17.34
N LEU A 70 3.92 -1.81 16.44
CA LEU A 70 5.10 -0.98 16.70
C LEU A 70 4.95 -0.14 17.96
N GLY A 71 3.82 0.55 18.12
CA GLY A 71 3.57 1.39 19.29
C GLY A 71 3.33 0.62 20.59
N ASN A 72 3.34 -0.72 20.55
CA ASN A 72 3.07 -1.60 21.69
C ASN A 72 4.23 -2.56 21.98
N ASN A 73 5.25 -2.60 21.12
CA ASN A 73 6.38 -3.54 21.19
C ASN A 73 5.95 -5.02 21.18
N THR A 74 4.89 -5.33 20.42
CA THR A 74 4.36 -6.69 20.24
C THR A 74 4.12 -6.99 18.76
N ALA A 75 3.87 -8.25 18.44
CA ALA A 75 3.30 -8.63 17.15
C ALA A 75 2.08 -9.51 17.39
N GLU A 76 1.00 -9.17 16.69
CA GLU A 76 -0.31 -9.78 16.87
C GLU A 76 -0.53 -10.90 15.84
N VAL A 77 -0.96 -12.06 16.31
CA VAL A 77 -1.41 -13.16 15.47
C VAL A 77 -2.94 -13.15 15.46
N ILE A 78 -3.50 -12.82 14.32
CA ILE A 78 -4.94 -12.60 14.14
C ILE A 78 -5.52 -13.75 13.33
N ASP A 79 -6.49 -14.47 13.89
CA ASP A 79 -7.33 -15.39 13.12
C ASP A 79 -8.38 -14.58 12.36
N THR A 80 -8.18 -14.44 11.05
CA THR A 80 -9.02 -13.62 10.19
C THR A 80 -10.40 -14.22 9.93
N PHE A 81 -10.57 -15.52 10.15
CA PHE A 81 -11.87 -16.17 10.07
C PHE A 81 -12.66 -16.02 11.38
N ALA A 82 -11.99 -16.22 12.52
CA ALA A 82 -12.62 -16.03 13.83
C ALA A 82 -12.78 -14.55 14.20
N GLY A 83 -12.10 -13.64 13.48
CA GLY A 83 -12.16 -12.20 13.71
C GLY A 83 -11.59 -11.75 15.06
N ARG A 84 -10.48 -12.33 15.49
CA ARG A 84 -9.87 -12.03 16.79
C ARG A 84 -8.37 -12.31 16.83
N VAL A 85 -7.67 -11.64 17.74
CA VAL A 85 -6.31 -12.00 18.12
C VAL A 85 -6.32 -13.36 18.83
N VAL A 86 -5.40 -14.25 18.41
CA VAL A 86 -5.27 -15.61 18.98
C VAL A 86 -3.93 -15.80 19.70
N HIS A 87 -2.94 -14.95 19.43
CA HIS A 87 -1.67 -14.95 20.14
C HIS A 87 -1.01 -13.58 20.03
N GLU A 88 -0.18 -13.23 21.02
CA GLU A 88 0.63 -12.03 21.09
C GLU A 88 2.09 -12.45 21.28
N ILE A 89 2.96 -12.04 20.37
CA ILE A 89 4.41 -12.22 20.48
C ILE A 89 4.96 -10.98 21.20
N THR A 90 5.54 -11.17 22.37
CA THR A 90 6.06 -10.10 23.23
C THR A 90 7.58 -10.04 23.25
N GLY A 91 8.15 -9.01 23.92
CA GLY A 91 9.59 -8.85 24.07
C GLY A 91 10.27 -8.32 22.82
N LEU A 92 9.52 -7.63 21.97
CA LEU A 92 10.01 -6.91 20.80
C LEU A 92 10.43 -5.49 21.17
N SER A 93 11.08 -4.78 20.26
CA SER A 93 11.54 -3.41 20.44
C SER A 93 11.36 -2.66 19.13
N GLU A 94 10.27 -1.91 19.03
CA GLU A 94 9.84 -1.21 17.82
C GLU A 94 9.77 -2.16 16.60
N PRO A 95 8.89 -3.20 16.65
CA PRO A 95 8.76 -4.13 15.55
C PRO A 95 8.12 -3.45 14.34
N GLN A 96 8.79 -3.51 13.19
CA GLN A 96 8.35 -2.94 11.91
C GLN A 96 8.06 -4.06 10.92
N GLY A 97 9.06 -4.54 10.20
CA GLY A 97 8.91 -5.62 9.23
C GLY A 97 8.53 -6.95 9.89
N ILE A 98 7.53 -7.63 9.34
CA ILE A 98 7.13 -8.98 9.75
C ILE A 98 6.85 -9.83 8.51
N LEU A 99 7.35 -11.07 8.52
CA LEU A 99 7.20 -12.00 7.41
C LEU A 99 6.95 -13.42 7.90
N TYR A 100 5.86 -14.02 7.45
CA TYR A 100 5.68 -15.47 7.54
C TYR A 100 6.28 -16.16 6.33
N VAL A 101 7.17 -17.13 6.55
CA VAL A 101 7.84 -17.91 5.52
C VAL A 101 7.24 -19.33 5.48
N PRO A 102 6.30 -19.61 4.57
CA PRO A 102 5.52 -20.85 4.59
C PRO A 102 6.32 -22.10 4.34
N ASP A 103 7.37 -22.03 3.50
CA ASP A 103 8.22 -23.16 3.15
C ASP A 103 8.99 -23.73 4.36
N PHE A 104 9.24 -22.90 5.36
CA PHE A 104 10.02 -23.23 6.55
C PHE A 104 9.22 -23.10 7.85
N ASN A 105 7.97 -22.67 7.78
CA ASN A 105 7.11 -22.39 8.93
C ASN A 105 7.80 -21.48 9.97
N LYS A 106 8.28 -20.33 9.51
CA LYS A 106 8.95 -19.34 10.34
C LYS A 106 8.22 -18.00 10.29
N VAL A 107 8.24 -17.28 11.42
CA VAL A 107 7.90 -15.86 11.47
C VAL A 107 9.20 -15.09 11.73
N VAL A 108 9.50 -14.13 10.86
CA VAL A 108 10.69 -13.27 10.96
C VAL A 108 10.22 -11.85 11.26
N ILE A 109 10.78 -11.24 12.31
CA ILE A 109 10.39 -9.89 12.77
C ILE A 109 11.64 -9.02 12.89
N ALA A 110 11.62 -7.87 12.22
CA ALA A 110 12.63 -6.82 12.34
C ALA A 110 12.24 -5.86 13.48
N ASN A 111 13.21 -5.54 14.34
CA ASN A 111 13.02 -4.67 15.50
C ASN A 111 13.96 -3.47 15.37
N ALA A 112 13.42 -2.35 14.92
CA ALA A 112 14.17 -1.15 14.54
C ALA A 112 15.04 -0.62 15.69
N GLU A 113 14.44 -0.37 16.88
CA GLU A 113 15.14 0.23 18.02
C GLU A 113 16.27 -0.65 18.55
N SER A 114 16.07 -1.96 18.61
CA SER A 114 17.11 -2.88 19.11
C SER A 114 18.13 -3.29 18.06
N GLY A 115 17.89 -3.03 16.79
CA GLY A 115 18.71 -3.50 15.67
C GLY A 115 18.70 -5.03 15.49
N LYS A 116 17.67 -5.72 16.01
CA LYS A 116 17.61 -7.19 16.00
C LYS A 116 16.56 -7.70 15.03
N VAL A 117 16.86 -8.83 14.42
CA VAL A 117 15.89 -9.62 13.66
C VAL A 117 15.68 -10.94 14.40
N ASN A 118 14.43 -11.16 14.80
CA ASN A 118 14.03 -12.35 15.53
C ASN A 118 13.36 -13.36 14.60
N ILE A 119 13.71 -14.62 14.73
CA ILE A 119 13.13 -15.73 13.98
C ILE A 119 12.40 -16.64 14.97
N TYR A 120 11.10 -16.82 14.75
CA TYR A 120 10.22 -17.63 15.58
C TYR A 120 9.75 -18.87 14.82
N ASP A 121 9.43 -19.92 15.58
CA ASP A 121 8.64 -21.04 15.03
C ASP A 121 7.24 -20.54 14.66
N GLY A 122 6.79 -20.84 13.45
CA GLY A 122 5.51 -20.32 12.95
C GLY A 122 4.26 -20.97 13.54
N THR A 123 4.40 -22.00 14.40
CA THR A 123 3.28 -22.68 15.05
C THR A 123 3.24 -22.42 16.56
N THR A 124 4.38 -22.55 17.22
CA THR A 124 4.48 -22.37 18.68
C THR A 124 4.76 -20.91 19.06
N TYR A 125 5.25 -20.12 18.10
CA TYR A 125 5.72 -18.73 18.30
C TYR A 125 6.88 -18.63 19.31
N GLU A 126 7.61 -19.71 19.54
CA GLU A 126 8.82 -19.72 20.34
C GLU A 126 9.98 -19.10 19.57
N LEU A 127 10.76 -18.24 20.23
CA LEU A 127 11.96 -17.64 19.68
C LEU A 127 13.00 -18.73 19.35
N ARG A 128 13.42 -18.79 18.09
CA ARG A 128 14.43 -19.74 17.62
C ARG A 128 15.80 -19.10 17.54
N LYS A 129 15.88 -17.90 17.02
CA LYS A 129 17.12 -17.19 16.74
C LYS A 129 16.96 -15.69 16.80
N THR A 130 17.99 -15.01 17.23
CA THR A 130 18.15 -13.56 17.11
C THR A 130 19.40 -13.27 16.28
N LEU A 131 19.27 -12.44 15.26
CA LEU A 131 20.36 -11.94 14.42
C LEU A 131 20.57 -10.45 14.67
N ASP A 132 21.79 -9.96 14.48
CA ASP A 132 22.15 -8.55 14.66
C ASP A 132 22.24 -7.86 13.29
N PHE A 133 21.44 -6.81 13.10
CA PHE A 133 21.39 -5.98 11.91
C PHE A 133 21.32 -4.48 12.29
N SER A 134 22.03 -4.10 13.34
CA SER A 134 22.05 -2.70 13.80
C SER A 134 22.73 -1.78 12.78
N PRO A 135 22.20 -0.55 12.61
CA PRO A 135 20.94 -0.06 13.16
C PRO A 135 19.74 -0.37 12.26
N ASP A 136 18.56 -0.15 12.78
CA ASP A 136 17.29 0.03 12.08
C ASP A 136 16.96 -1.03 11.01
N PRO A 137 16.82 -2.34 11.36
CA PRO A 137 16.23 -3.32 10.47
C PRO A 137 14.72 -3.06 10.36
N ASP A 138 14.24 -2.87 9.13
CA ASP A 138 12.87 -2.50 8.86
C ASP A 138 12.20 -3.48 7.88
N ASN A 139 12.11 -3.13 6.63
CA ASN A 139 11.33 -3.89 5.65
C ASN A 139 11.89 -5.29 5.38
N ILE A 140 10.99 -6.26 5.28
CA ILE A 140 11.32 -7.67 5.00
C ILE A 140 10.51 -8.14 3.79
N ARG A 141 11.16 -8.90 2.88
CA ARG A 141 10.50 -9.54 1.74
C ARG A 141 10.94 -11.00 1.61
N TRP A 142 10.05 -11.82 1.05
CA TRP A 142 10.38 -13.17 0.64
C TRP A 142 10.84 -13.19 -0.82
N ASP A 143 11.99 -13.78 -1.09
CA ASP A 143 12.41 -14.09 -2.45
C ASP A 143 12.15 -15.58 -2.74
N PRO A 144 11.09 -15.90 -3.49
CA PRO A 144 10.72 -17.29 -3.77
C PRO A 144 11.74 -18.01 -4.67
N THR A 145 12.55 -17.26 -5.41
CA THR A 145 13.56 -17.80 -6.32
C THR A 145 14.79 -18.29 -5.58
N SER A 146 15.38 -17.46 -4.73
CA SER A 146 16.53 -17.82 -3.91
C SER A 146 16.18 -18.60 -2.64
N LYS A 147 14.90 -18.59 -2.23
CA LYS A 147 14.43 -19.12 -0.95
C LYS A 147 15.07 -18.42 0.26
N LEU A 148 15.32 -17.14 0.12
CA LEU A 148 15.90 -16.30 1.17
C LEU A 148 14.91 -15.23 1.62
N VAL A 149 15.03 -14.85 2.87
CA VAL A 149 14.44 -13.63 3.41
C VAL A 149 15.36 -12.47 3.06
N VAL A 150 14.80 -11.43 2.48
CA VAL A 150 15.50 -10.21 2.10
C VAL A 150 15.13 -9.12 3.09
N LEU A 151 16.12 -8.47 3.67
CA LEU A 151 15.99 -7.48 4.75
C LEU A 151 16.63 -6.16 4.35
N GLY A 152 15.90 -5.06 4.48
CA GLY A 152 16.43 -3.70 4.47
C GLY A 152 16.82 -3.28 5.88
N TYR A 153 18.00 -2.67 6.06
CA TYR A 153 18.46 -2.16 7.35
C TYR A 153 19.50 -1.06 7.20
N GLY A 154 19.79 -0.36 8.29
CA GLY A 154 20.81 0.68 8.34
C GLY A 154 20.21 2.08 8.19
N GLU A 155 20.94 3.08 8.64
CA GLU A 155 20.61 4.50 8.48
C GLU A 155 21.37 5.11 7.30
N ASP A 156 22.39 5.93 7.55
CA ASP A 156 23.18 6.62 6.49
C ASP A 156 23.91 5.66 5.54
N ASP A 157 24.41 4.53 6.09
CA ASP A 157 25.09 3.44 5.37
C ASP A 157 24.17 2.20 5.30
N GLY A 158 23.02 2.32 4.65
CA GLY A 158 22.04 1.27 4.55
C GLY A 158 22.49 0.08 3.69
N GLY A 159 21.69 -0.98 3.73
CA GLY A 159 21.95 -2.17 2.94
C GLY A 159 20.80 -3.15 2.88
N ILE A 160 20.85 -4.00 1.86
CA ILE A 160 19.97 -5.15 1.69
C ILE A 160 20.75 -6.41 2.05
N ALA A 161 20.30 -7.10 3.08
CA ALA A 161 20.87 -8.36 3.55
C ALA A 161 19.98 -9.56 3.18
N PHE A 162 20.57 -10.74 3.24
CA PHE A 162 19.89 -12.00 2.93
C PHE A 162 20.00 -12.94 4.12
N ILE A 163 18.90 -13.56 4.52
CA ILE A 163 18.81 -14.51 5.62
C ILE A 163 18.31 -15.85 5.08
N ASP A 164 19.02 -16.91 5.36
CA ASP A 164 18.57 -18.27 5.12
C ASP A 164 17.65 -18.73 6.28
N PRO A 165 16.33 -18.84 6.06
CA PRO A 165 15.40 -19.16 7.13
C PRO A 165 15.51 -20.62 7.59
N GLN A 166 16.11 -21.51 6.82
CA GLN A 166 16.38 -22.89 7.22
C GLN A 166 17.56 -22.98 8.19
N LYS A 167 18.64 -22.26 7.89
CA LYS A 167 19.85 -22.22 8.72
C LYS A 167 19.74 -21.20 9.86
N GLU A 168 18.80 -20.28 9.76
CA GLU A 168 18.61 -19.18 10.70
C GLU A 168 19.85 -18.29 10.83
N GLU A 169 20.47 -17.97 9.69
CA GLU A 169 21.69 -17.14 9.61
C GLU A 169 21.69 -16.19 8.43
N GLN A 170 22.47 -15.11 8.53
CA GLN A 170 22.77 -14.24 7.39
C GLN A 170 23.65 -14.97 6.40
N VAL A 171 23.35 -14.83 5.11
CA VAL A 171 24.11 -15.43 4.00
C VAL A 171 24.45 -14.40 2.94
N GLY A 172 25.52 -14.67 2.19
CA GLY A 172 25.94 -13.82 1.07
C GLY A 172 26.50 -12.47 1.50
N LYS A 173 26.62 -11.57 0.52
CA LYS A 173 27.09 -10.20 0.74
C LYS A 173 25.90 -9.25 0.90
N VAL A 174 26.06 -8.28 1.77
CA VAL A 174 25.14 -7.14 1.85
C VAL A 174 25.30 -6.27 0.60
N LEU A 175 24.19 -5.95 -0.05
CA LEU A 175 24.15 -4.99 -1.13
C LEU A 175 23.98 -3.60 -0.53
N LYS A 176 24.95 -2.74 -0.73
CA LYS A 176 24.94 -1.38 -0.16
C LYS A 176 23.92 -0.50 -0.83
N THR A 177 23.23 0.31 -0.03
CA THR A 177 22.32 1.38 -0.45
C THR A 177 22.92 2.74 -0.11
N GLY A 178 22.41 3.78 -0.74
CA GLY A 178 22.88 5.15 -0.50
C GLY A 178 22.30 5.82 0.76
N GLY A 179 21.45 5.14 1.49
CA GLY A 179 20.79 5.57 2.72
C GLY A 179 19.89 4.47 3.25
N HIS A 180 19.05 4.78 4.23
CA HIS A 180 18.07 3.84 4.78
C HIS A 180 17.16 3.25 3.68
N PRO A 181 17.07 1.91 3.56
CA PRO A 181 16.18 1.24 2.60
C PRO A 181 14.75 1.19 3.14
N GLU A 182 14.03 2.29 3.05
CA GLU A 182 12.68 2.49 3.58
C GLU A 182 11.67 1.45 3.08
N SER A 183 11.76 1.08 1.81
CA SER A 183 10.96 0.02 1.19
C SER A 183 11.67 -0.49 -0.05
N PHE A 184 11.45 -1.73 -0.40
CA PHE A 184 12.04 -2.30 -1.60
C PHE A 184 11.18 -3.40 -2.24
N GLN A 185 11.46 -3.69 -3.52
CA GLN A 185 10.87 -4.80 -4.26
C GLN A 185 11.96 -5.64 -4.90
N VAL A 186 11.76 -6.95 -4.87
CA VAL A 186 12.68 -7.94 -5.43
C VAL A 186 12.06 -8.52 -6.69
N GLU A 187 12.76 -8.44 -7.82
CA GLU A 187 12.34 -9.15 -9.03
C GLU A 187 12.40 -10.66 -8.80
N ALA A 188 11.31 -11.36 -9.08
CA ALA A 188 11.24 -12.82 -8.95
C ALA A 188 11.93 -13.53 -10.12
N SER A 189 11.82 -13.01 -11.34
CA SER A 189 12.43 -13.55 -12.56
C SER A 189 13.66 -12.79 -13.02
N GLY A 190 13.88 -11.57 -12.52
CA GLY A 190 14.98 -10.69 -12.87
C GLY A 190 16.14 -10.69 -11.86
N ASN A 191 17.05 -9.74 -12.04
CA ASN A 191 18.24 -9.60 -11.20
C ASN A 191 18.24 -8.36 -10.33
N HIS A 192 17.16 -7.55 -10.35
CA HIS A 192 17.18 -6.26 -9.67
C HIS A 192 16.42 -6.30 -8.34
N ILE A 193 16.88 -5.46 -7.43
CA ILE A 193 16.13 -5.01 -6.26
C ILE A 193 15.96 -3.50 -6.43
N PHE A 194 14.72 -3.04 -6.35
CA PHE A 194 14.38 -1.61 -6.40
C PHE A 194 14.15 -1.11 -4.99
N VAL A 195 14.93 -0.13 -4.58
CA VAL A 195 14.97 0.34 -3.18
C VAL A 195 14.64 1.83 -3.11
N ASN A 196 13.68 2.19 -2.28
CA ASN A 196 13.44 3.58 -1.90
C ASN A 196 14.43 4.03 -0.83
N CYS A 197 15.19 5.10 -1.13
CA CYS A 197 16.10 5.73 -0.20
C CYS A 197 15.76 7.23 -0.08
N PRO A 198 14.75 7.60 0.74
CA PRO A 198 14.33 9.00 0.89
C PRO A 198 15.45 9.90 1.41
N ASP A 199 16.26 9.42 2.34
CA ASP A 199 17.33 10.19 2.97
C ASP A 199 18.55 10.38 2.08
N ALA A 200 18.74 9.51 1.09
CA ALA A 200 19.77 9.63 0.05
C ALA A 200 19.44 10.65 -1.06
N GLY A 201 18.52 11.57 -0.81
CA GLY A 201 18.12 12.60 -1.78
C GLY A 201 16.80 12.30 -2.50
N ASN A 202 15.94 11.46 -1.91
CA ASN A 202 14.66 11.02 -2.48
C ASN A 202 14.85 10.32 -3.83
N ILE A 203 15.58 9.25 -3.79
CA ILE A 203 15.89 8.42 -4.96
C ILE A 203 15.25 7.04 -4.84
N VAL A 204 15.05 6.41 -5.98
CA VAL A 204 14.91 4.96 -6.09
C VAL A 204 16.25 4.42 -6.58
N GLU A 205 16.79 3.41 -5.95
CA GLU A 205 17.97 2.68 -6.39
C GLU A 205 17.56 1.38 -7.06
N SER A 206 18.09 1.13 -8.26
CA SER A 206 18.04 -0.17 -8.92
C SER A 206 19.36 -0.87 -8.71
N ILE A 207 19.35 -1.96 -7.95
CA ILE A 207 20.56 -2.71 -7.57
C ILE A 207 20.58 -4.04 -8.31
N ASP A 208 21.63 -4.27 -9.11
CA ASP A 208 21.88 -5.59 -9.69
C ASP A 208 22.35 -6.55 -8.58
N ARG A 209 21.60 -7.63 -8.33
CA ARG A 209 21.84 -8.59 -7.23
C ARG A 209 23.15 -9.40 -7.39
N LYS A 210 23.65 -9.56 -8.61
CA LYS A 210 24.85 -10.35 -8.91
C LYS A 210 26.13 -9.52 -8.78
N THR A 211 26.09 -8.31 -9.33
CA THR A 211 27.26 -7.43 -9.38
C THR A 211 27.31 -6.47 -8.19
N GLY A 212 26.18 -6.11 -7.62
CA GLY A 212 26.03 -5.04 -6.63
C GLY A 212 26.08 -3.66 -7.24
N GLU A 213 25.99 -3.55 -8.56
CA GLU A 213 25.95 -2.25 -9.25
C GLU A 213 24.64 -1.52 -8.94
N VAL A 214 24.74 -0.23 -8.62
CA VAL A 214 23.61 0.62 -8.23
C VAL A 214 23.40 1.70 -9.29
N THR A 215 22.18 1.75 -9.84
CA THR A 215 21.71 2.85 -10.66
C THR A 215 20.71 3.69 -9.88
N LYS A 216 20.91 5.02 -9.84
CA LYS A 216 20.10 5.95 -9.05
C LYS A 216 19.08 6.68 -9.93
N TRP A 217 17.81 6.66 -9.51
CA TRP A 217 16.68 7.31 -10.18
C TRP A 217 16.11 8.43 -9.29
N PRO A 218 16.50 9.70 -9.52
CA PRO A 218 16.06 10.80 -8.69
C PRO A 218 14.57 11.16 -8.93
N LEU A 219 13.81 11.30 -7.86
CA LEU A 219 12.42 11.74 -7.89
C LEU A 219 12.35 13.27 -7.82
N LYS A 220 12.47 13.94 -8.96
CA LYS A 220 12.59 15.39 -9.05
C LYS A 220 11.38 16.13 -8.48
N GLY A 221 11.63 17.03 -7.51
CA GLY A 221 10.60 17.85 -6.87
C GLY A 221 9.70 17.10 -5.90
N LEU A 222 10.04 15.87 -5.52
CA LEU A 222 9.30 15.01 -4.61
C LEU A 222 10.18 14.65 -3.42
N ARG A 223 9.55 14.35 -2.26
CA ARG A 223 10.27 13.96 -1.03
C ARG A 223 9.50 12.89 -0.27
N GLY A 224 10.27 12.05 0.46
CA GLY A 224 9.71 11.02 1.32
C GLY A 224 9.01 9.93 0.50
N ASN A 225 9.78 9.24 -0.36
CA ASN A 225 9.34 8.07 -1.10
C ASN A 225 9.41 6.85 -0.17
N PHE A 226 8.24 6.47 0.37
CA PHE A 226 8.13 5.40 1.35
C PHE A 226 7.72 4.07 0.70
N PRO A 227 6.45 3.78 0.38
CA PRO A 227 6.08 2.46 -0.12
C PRO A 227 6.46 2.24 -1.58
N THR A 228 6.65 0.96 -1.92
CA THR A 228 6.81 0.49 -3.30
C THR A 228 5.96 -0.72 -3.61
N ALA A 229 5.53 -0.88 -4.88
CA ALA A 229 5.01 -2.11 -5.44
C ALA A 229 5.58 -2.32 -6.85
N LEU A 230 5.62 -3.57 -7.31
CA LEU A 230 6.21 -3.93 -8.59
C LEU A 230 5.21 -4.69 -9.46
N ASP A 231 5.04 -4.24 -10.68
CA ASP A 231 4.52 -5.03 -11.78
C ASP A 231 5.70 -5.46 -12.66
N GLU A 232 6.24 -6.63 -12.34
CA GLU A 232 7.40 -7.17 -13.05
C GLU A 232 7.07 -7.49 -14.52
N LYS A 233 5.83 -7.92 -14.78
CA LYS A 233 5.37 -8.30 -16.12
C LYS A 233 5.41 -7.13 -17.09
N ASP A 234 4.91 -5.98 -16.68
CA ASP A 234 4.81 -4.79 -17.52
C ASP A 234 5.94 -3.79 -17.26
N HIS A 235 6.97 -4.19 -16.47
CA HIS A 235 8.15 -3.39 -16.12
C HIS A 235 7.79 -2.05 -15.47
N ARG A 236 6.90 -2.07 -14.47
CA ARG A 236 6.48 -0.86 -13.74
C ARG A 236 6.76 -0.97 -12.25
N LEU A 237 7.47 0.02 -11.74
CA LEU A 237 7.64 0.24 -10.31
C LEU A 237 6.74 1.38 -9.88
N PHE A 238 5.91 1.13 -8.90
CA PHE A 238 5.07 2.12 -8.25
C PHE A 238 5.74 2.57 -6.96
N THR A 239 5.79 3.87 -6.72
CA THR A 239 6.21 4.44 -5.42
C THR A 239 5.32 5.60 -5.03
N VAL A 240 5.19 5.85 -3.74
CA VAL A 240 4.41 7.00 -3.24
C VAL A 240 5.32 7.92 -2.43
N THR A 241 5.19 9.22 -2.70
CA THR A 241 5.89 10.26 -1.96
C THR A 241 4.95 10.98 -0.99
N ARG A 242 5.49 11.51 0.12
CA ARG A 242 4.70 12.23 1.13
C ARG A 242 4.65 13.74 0.89
N LYS A 243 5.63 14.34 0.19
CA LYS A 243 5.75 15.79 0.02
C LYS A 243 6.16 16.20 -1.41
N PRO A 244 5.20 16.62 -2.27
CA PRO A 244 3.75 16.43 -2.14
C PRO A 244 3.35 14.97 -2.22
N PRO A 245 2.13 14.59 -1.75
CA PRO A 245 1.60 13.22 -1.88
C PRO A 245 1.34 12.87 -3.35
N MET A 246 2.17 12.00 -3.91
CA MET A 246 2.08 11.58 -5.30
C MET A 246 2.33 10.09 -5.44
N LEU A 247 1.51 9.40 -6.21
CA LEU A 247 1.84 8.13 -6.81
C LEU A 247 2.72 8.41 -8.03
N VAL A 248 3.88 7.79 -8.09
CA VAL A 248 4.84 7.89 -9.21
C VAL A 248 5.01 6.49 -9.81
N VAL A 249 4.94 6.40 -11.11
CA VAL A 249 5.18 5.18 -11.86
C VAL A 249 6.48 5.32 -12.62
N LEU A 250 7.40 4.39 -12.42
CA LEU A 250 8.69 4.34 -13.08
C LEU A 250 8.77 3.10 -14.00
N ASP A 251 9.42 3.26 -15.12
CA ASP A 251 9.82 2.15 -15.98
C ASP A 251 11.07 1.48 -15.39
N THR A 252 11.01 0.19 -15.08
CA THR A 252 12.10 -0.52 -14.39
C THR A 252 13.33 -0.77 -15.24
N GLN A 253 13.22 -0.67 -16.56
CA GLN A 253 14.34 -0.86 -17.48
C GLN A 253 15.17 0.42 -17.65
N THR A 254 14.53 1.59 -17.51
CA THR A 254 15.15 2.88 -17.82
C THR A 254 15.21 3.84 -16.63
N GLY A 255 14.44 3.59 -15.58
CA GLY A 255 14.25 4.50 -14.44
C GLY A 255 13.47 5.77 -14.77
N LYS A 256 12.89 5.87 -15.97
CA LYS A 256 12.12 7.04 -16.38
C LYS A 256 10.74 7.04 -15.74
N GLU A 257 10.31 8.24 -15.35
CA GLU A 257 8.93 8.46 -14.89
C GLU A 257 7.97 8.32 -16.08
N VAL A 258 6.98 7.42 -15.90
CA VAL A 258 5.91 7.14 -16.86
C VAL A 258 4.66 7.96 -16.53
N ALA A 259 4.31 7.99 -15.24
CA ALA A 259 3.12 8.70 -14.77
C ALA A 259 3.31 9.26 -13.36
N ARG A 260 2.54 10.32 -13.06
CA ARG A 260 2.48 10.95 -11.74
C ARG A 260 1.06 11.40 -11.43
N LEU A 261 0.48 10.93 -10.31
CA LEU A 261 -0.88 11.24 -9.91
C LEU A 261 -0.93 11.69 -8.44
N ARG A 262 -1.88 12.55 -8.08
CA ARG A 262 -2.13 12.91 -6.68
C ARG A 262 -2.70 11.73 -5.93
N THR A 263 -2.24 11.50 -4.69
CA THR A 263 -2.68 10.39 -3.84
C THR A 263 -3.07 10.83 -2.43
N SER A 264 -3.45 9.87 -1.60
CA SER A 264 -3.59 10.05 -0.15
C SER A 264 -2.24 10.38 0.46
N GLY A 265 -2.21 11.31 1.42
CA GLY A 265 -0.98 11.68 2.10
C GLY A 265 -0.64 10.72 3.25
N ASP A 266 0.61 10.81 3.71
CA ASP A 266 1.15 10.00 4.81
C ASP A 266 1.00 8.50 4.56
N SER A 267 1.42 8.02 3.38
CA SER A 267 1.31 6.61 2.99
C SER A 267 2.55 5.83 3.43
N ASP A 268 2.33 4.61 3.94
CA ASP A 268 3.36 3.62 4.26
C ASP A 268 3.25 2.37 3.40
N ASP A 269 2.06 2.04 2.90
CA ASP A 269 1.86 0.87 2.07
C ASP A 269 1.11 1.16 0.77
N LEU A 270 1.53 0.43 -0.24
CA LEU A 270 0.95 0.46 -1.58
C LEU A 270 1.03 -0.95 -2.19
N PHE A 271 -0.02 -1.34 -2.92
CA PHE A 271 -0.11 -2.66 -3.54
C PHE A 271 -0.62 -2.57 -4.96
N PHE A 272 -0.11 -3.47 -5.82
CA PHE A 272 -0.60 -3.68 -7.16
C PHE A 272 -1.39 -4.99 -7.24
N ASP A 273 -2.66 -4.89 -7.59
CA ASP A 273 -3.52 -6.02 -7.91
C ASP A 273 -3.44 -6.29 -9.41
N ALA A 274 -2.62 -7.26 -9.79
CA ALA A 274 -2.42 -7.63 -11.18
C ALA A 274 -3.68 -8.22 -11.83
N SER A 275 -4.59 -8.79 -11.04
CA SER A 275 -5.82 -9.42 -11.55
C SER A 275 -6.83 -8.37 -12.04
N ARG A 276 -6.92 -7.25 -11.32
CA ARG A 276 -7.81 -6.12 -11.63
C ARG A 276 -7.09 -4.95 -12.29
N LYS A 277 -5.76 -5.01 -12.41
CA LYS A 277 -4.92 -3.89 -12.81
C LYS A 277 -5.20 -2.64 -11.97
N ARG A 278 -5.25 -2.81 -10.66
CA ARG A 278 -5.52 -1.75 -9.70
C ARG A 278 -4.33 -1.52 -8.76
N ILE A 279 -4.19 -0.28 -8.35
CA ILE A 279 -3.19 0.13 -7.36
C ILE A 279 -3.95 0.67 -6.15
N TYR A 280 -3.65 0.14 -4.96
CA TYR A 280 -4.22 0.57 -3.69
C TYR A 280 -3.15 1.29 -2.89
N VAL A 281 -3.42 2.52 -2.48
CA VAL A 281 -2.51 3.33 -1.66
C VAL A 281 -3.17 3.64 -0.33
N ALA A 282 -2.67 3.05 0.76
CA ALA A 282 -3.13 3.35 2.11
C ALA A 282 -2.48 4.63 2.61
N GLY A 283 -3.28 5.62 3.01
CA GLY A 283 -2.80 6.92 3.45
C GLY A 283 -3.33 7.35 4.80
N GLY A 284 -2.42 7.72 5.71
CA GLY A 284 -2.72 8.17 7.07
C GLY A 284 -3.57 9.44 7.16
N GLN A 285 -3.79 10.15 6.03
CA GLN A 285 -4.75 11.24 5.93
C GLN A 285 -6.19 10.76 5.68
N ALA A 286 -6.54 9.61 6.26
CA ALA A 286 -7.87 9.03 6.33
C ALA A 286 -8.46 8.62 4.96
N SER A 287 -7.67 8.08 4.05
CA SER A 287 -8.22 7.50 2.83
C SER A 287 -7.31 6.45 2.18
N ILE A 288 -7.93 5.48 1.52
CA ILE A 288 -7.27 4.62 0.54
C ILE A 288 -7.55 5.22 -0.84
N SER A 289 -6.51 5.52 -1.60
CA SER A 289 -6.65 5.90 -3.01
C SER A 289 -6.56 4.65 -3.90
N VAL A 290 -7.53 4.49 -4.80
CA VAL A 290 -7.60 3.37 -5.74
C VAL A 290 -7.39 3.91 -7.16
N TYR A 291 -6.44 3.33 -7.87
CA TYR A 291 -6.15 3.67 -9.26
C TYR A 291 -6.39 2.46 -10.15
N GLU A 292 -6.81 2.75 -11.38
CA GLU A 292 -6.88 1.79 -12.48
C GLU A 292 -5.71 2.01 -13.44
N MET A 293 -5.11 0.91 -13.86
CA MET A 293 -4.12 0.85 -14.92
C MET A 293 -4.82 0.35 -16.19
N SER A 294 -5.17 1.24 -17.11
CA SER A 294 -5.77 0.85 -18.39
C SER A 294 -4.77 0.15 -19.30
N ASP A 295 -3.53 0.60 -19.28
CA ASP A 295 -2.37 -0.03 -19.89
C ASP A 295 -1.11 0.41 -19.11
N PRO A 296 0.11 -0.13 -19.43
CA PRO A 296 1.32 0.17 -18.66
C PRO A 296 1.73 1.65 -18.60
N ASP A 297 1.19 2.50 -19.47
CA ASP A 297 1.54 3.92 -19.55
C ASP A 297 0.41 4.85 -19.08
N HIS A 298 -0.80 4.32 -18.83
CA HIS A 298 -1.96 5.15 -18.51
C HIS A 298 -2.67 4.70 -17.22
N TYR A 299 -2.81 5.64 -16.31
CA TYR A 299 -3.35 5.45 -14.97
C TYR A 299 -4.38 6.52 -14.64
N SER A 300 -5.45 6.16 -13.94
CA SER A 300 -6.45 7.09 -13.47
C SER A 300 -6.87 6.80 -12.04
N LEU A 301 -7.15 7.87 -11.27
CA LEU A 301 -7.76 7.73 -9.94
C LEU A 301 -9.23 7.32 -10.12
N VAL A 302 -9.59 6.15 -9.59
CA VAL A 302 -10.97 5.64 -9.64
C VAL A 302 -11.76 6.14 -8.43
N GLU A 303 -11.16 6.00 -7.23
CA GLU A 303 -11.88 6.26 -5.99
C GLU A 303 -10.93 6.68 -4.86
N ARG A 304 -11.48 7.40 -3.88
CA ARG A 304 -10.89 7.57 -2.55
C ARG A 304 -11.86 7.07 -1.51
N ILE A 305 -11.49 5.98 -0.87
CA ILE A 305 -12.29 5.30 0.13
C ILE A 305 -11.97 5.93 1.49
N PRO A 306 -12.95 6.51 2.19
CA PRO A 306 -12.72 7.10 3.50
C PRO A 306 -12.30 6.04 4.51
N THR A 307 -11.30 6.38 5.32
CA THR A 307 -10.82 5.58 6.44
C THR A 307 -10.69 6.43 7.69
N THR A 308 -9.66 6.22 8.49
CA THR A 308 -9.43 7.00 9.71
C THR A 308 -8.00 7.56 9.74
N ILE A 309 -7.82 8.71 10.41
CA ILE A 309 -6.50 9.35 10.57
C ILE A 309 -5.51 8.35 11.18
N GLY A 310 -4.31 8.27 10.59
CA GLY A 310 -3.23 7.39 11.01
C GLY A 310 -3.29 5.95 10.46
N ALA A 311 -4.39 5.55 9.79
CA ALA A 311 -4.51 4.24 9.13
C ALA A 311 -3.74 4.29 7.79
N ARG A 312 -2.47 3.93 7.81
CA ARG A 312 -1.54 4.09 6.69
C ARG A 312 -0.81 2.81 6.28
N THR A 313 -0.79 1.82 7.18
CA THR A 313 -0.20 0.51 6.94
C THR A 313 -1.28 -0.48 6.56
N ALA A 314 -1.00 -1.32 5.59
CA ALA A 314 -1.96 -2.24 5.00
C ALA A 314 -1.29 -3.54 4.54
N TYR A 315 -2.12 -4.49 4.10
CA TYR A 315 -1.64 -5.72 3.48
C TYR A 315 -2.65 -6.22 2.45
N PHE A 316 -2.22 -6.38 1.22
CA PHE A 316 -3.04 -6.99 0.18
C PHE A 316 -2.74 -8.48 0.05
N PHE A 317 -3.71 -9.30 0.45
CA PHE A 317 -3.63 -10.74 0.41
C PHE A 317 -4.23 -11.27 -0.91
N ALA A 318 -3.48 -11.16 -2.00
CA ALA A 318 -3.94 -11.45 -3.35
C ALA A 318 -4.56 -12.85 -3.50
N SER A 319 -3.99 -13.90 -2.88
CA SER A 319 -4.51 -15.27 -2.99
C SER A 319 -5.84 -15.51 -2.26
N ARG A 320 -6.28 -14.57 -1.42
CA ARG A 320 -7.56 -14.59 -0.70
C ARG A 320 -8.50 -13.50 -1.16
N ASP A 321 -8.03 -12.61 -2.01
CA ASP A 321 -8.78 -11.45 -2.46
C ASP A 321 -9.27 -10.56 -1.29
N LEU A 322 -8.34 -10.24 -0.38
CA LEU A 322 -8.60 -9.44 0.81
C LEU A 322 -7.56 -8.33 0.94
N PHE A 323 -8.03 -7.17 1.37
CA PHE A 323 -7.18 -6.03 1.72
C PHE A 323 -7.37 -5.72 3.20
N TYR A 324 -6.28 -5.75 3.96
CA TYR A 324 -6.26 -5.43 5.39
C TYR A 324 -5.71 -4.03 5.60
N LEU A 325 -6.30 -3.28 6.52
CA LEU A 325 -5.85 -1.94 6.92
C LEU A 325 -5.68 -1.90 8.43
N GLY A 326 -4.47 -1.57 8.88
CA GLY A 326 -4.17 -1.32 10.28
C GLY A 326 -4.75 0.02 10.73
N VAL A 327 -5.69 -0.02 11.66
CA VAL A 327 -6.32 1.16 12.24
C VAL A 327 -5.74 1.39 13.64
N PRO A 328 -5.04 2.52 13.88
CA PRO A 328 -4.43 2.78 15.19
C PRO A 328 -5.49 3.00 16.27
N ALA A 329 -5.10 2.71 17.52
CA ALA A 329 -5.92 3.02 18.68
C ALA A 329 -6.25 4.50 18.74
N LYS A 330 -7.46 4.80 19.21
CA LYS A 330 -7.93 6.16 19.52
C LYS A 330 -8.42 6.23 20.96
N GLU A 331 -8.62 7.43 21.46
CA GLU A 331 -9.18 7.62 22.80
C GLU A 331 -10.48 6.82 22.97
N GLY A 332 -10.49 5.90 23.93
CA GLY A 332 -11.62 5.03 24.25
C GLY A 332 -11.85 3.87 23.29
N GLN A 333 -11.01 3.66 22.28
CA GLN A 333 -11.11 2.53 21.35
C GLN A 333 -9.73 1.89 21.09
N PRO A 334 -9.62 0.54 21.15
CA PRO A 334 -8.38 -0.15 20.80
C PRO A 334 -8.09 -0.03 19.31
N ALA A 335 -6.88 -0.42 18.93
CA ALA A 335 -6.54 -0.61 17.53
C ALA A 335 -7.45 -1.67 16.88
N GLN A 336 -7.60 -1.59 15.58
CA GLN A 336 -8.43 -2.52 14.80
C GLN A 336 -7.70 -2.96 13.54
N MET A 337 -8.07 -4.10 13.02
CA MET A 337 -7.74 -4.55 11.67
C MET A 337 -9.01 -4.51 10.83
N TRP A 338 -9.10 -3.59 9.89
CA TRP A 338 -10.21 -3.54 8.93
C TRP A 338 -9.91 -4.44 7.75
N THR A 339 -10.90 -5.23 7.35
CA THR A 339 -10.80 -6.14 6.22
C THR A 339 -11.73 -5.66 5.11
N PHE A 340 -11.19 -5.50 3.91
CA PHE A 340 -11.95 -5.12 2.72
C PHE A 340 -11.89 -6.25 1.69
N GLY A 341 -12.99 -6.42 0.95
CA GLY A 341 -13.04 -7.24 -0.25
C GLY A 341 -12.97 -6.35 -1.50
N PRO A 342 -11.93 -6.50 -2.36
CA PRO A 342 -11.90 -5.87 -3.65
C PRO A 342 -13.11 -6.26 -4.51
N GLN A 343 -13.67 -5.29 -5.23
CA GLN A 343 -14.81 -5.50 -6.14
C GLN A 343 -14.33 -5.41 -7.58
N GLU A 344 -15.07 -6.03 -8.52
CA GLU A 344 -14.77 -6.02 -9.95
C GLU A 344 -14.85 -4.61 -10.57
#